data_7e4b4175bfd10d5b0899bc548710421e
#
_entry.id   7e4b4175bfd10d5b0899bc548710421e
#
_cell.length_a   1.000
_cell.length_b   1.000
_cell.length_c   1.000
_cell.angle_alpha   90.00
_cell.angle_beta   90.00
_cell.angle_gamma   90.00
#
_symmetry.space_group_name_H-M   'P 1'
#
loop_
_entity.id
_entity.type
_entity.pdbx_description
1 polymer ?
#
loop_
_entity_poly.entity_id
_entity_poly.type
_entity_poly.pdbx_seq_one_letter_code
_entity_poly.pdbx_strand_id
1 'polypeptide(L)'
;MAIDYYKLQPHRFDLVPSNRYQVGRSGKKPRYIVRHHLMMVNATGESVRGVWLDREASAHYSIQGAAGRLGQVSQHVYDANTAFANANWNANLESYTIEHSNNSGRFNGSDYHDKAWNIADEVIIAGARWAAALLIHDKMGAPVYGLSGTIRDHNMFTSTGCPVHLSGPHARNPFGGKAGKYHHAWMEEAKSFYNKLDKKLVNPDGTPIKHGFTPPKKESAEVAFTEADRKMLREVHHELTHRFDSRYDLERLRKGEITEKQVYKDSSVGYALEGDRKLEDIHSNMLPAIYEKVTELDGKLSKGEK
;
A
#
# COMPACT_ATOMS: atom_id res chain seq x y z
N MET A 1 16.95 8.80 -9.02
CA MET A 1 16.21 10.07 -8.77
C MET A 1 15.23 9.83 -7.64
N ALA A 2 14.75 10.87 -6.96
CA ALA A 2 13.61 10.72 -6.05
C ALA A 2 12.34 10.51 -6.88
N ILE A 3 11.41 9.69 -6.38
CA ILE A 3 10.09 9.51 -7.00
C ILE A 3 9.24 10.78 -6.82
N ASP A 4 8.42 11.11 -7.81
CA ASP A 4 7.41 12.16 -7.69
C ASP A 4 6.08 11.62 -8.27
N TYR A 5 5.16 11.30 -7.39
CA TYR A 5 3.86 10.73 -7.76
C TYR A 5 2.94 11.73 -8.48
N TYR A 6 3.08 13.04 -8.21
CA TYR A 6 2.27 14.06 -8.87
C TYR A 6 2.73 14.35 -10.31
N LYS A 7 4.03 14.17 -10.60
CA LYS A 7 4.62 14.38 -11.92
C LYS A 7 4.85 13.08 -12.69
N LEU A 8 4.46 11.94 -12.14
CA LEU A 8 4.78 10.60 -12.67
C LEU A 8 6.29 10.45 -12.98
N GLN A 9 7.13 10.97 -12.09
CA GLN A 9 8.57 10.78 -12.20
C GLN A 9 8.96 9.50 -11.46
N PRO A 10 9.39 8.44 -12.15
CA PRO A 10 9.85 7.21 -11.54
C PRO A 10 11.23 7.38 -10.91
N HIS A 11 11.68 6.41 -10.12
CA HIS A 11 13.04 6.41 -9.62
C HIS A 11 14.09 6.30 -10.74
N ARG A 12 13.73 5.59 -11.81
CA ARG A 12 14.66 5.24 -12.90
C ARG A 12 13.96 5.18 -14.25
N PHE A 13 14.75 5.41 -15.31
CA PHE A 13 14.40 5.13 -16.70
C PHE A 13 15.33 4.04 -17.23
N ASP A 14 14.80 2.84 -17.40
CA ASP A 14 15.50 1.69 -17.95
C ASP A 14 14.83 1.32 -19.30
N LEU A 15 14.80 2.30 -20.20
CA LEU A 15 14.01 2.26 -21.44
C LEU A 15 14.46 1.14 -22.39
N VAL A 16 13.50 0.42 -22.97
CA VAL A 16 13.72 -0.54 -24.03
C VAL A 16 13.83 0.15 -25.38
N PRO A 17 14.51 -0.45 -26.38
CA PRO A 17 14.60 0.10 -27.73
C PRO A 17 13.24 0.12 -28.45
N SER A 18 13.11 0.99 -29.45
CA SER A 18 11.85 1.28 -30.14
C SER A 18 11.19 0.09 -30.85
N ASN A 19 11.93 -0.97 -31.12
CA ASN A 19 11.39 -2.22 -31.67
C ASN A 19 10.74 -3.14 -30.60
N ARG A 20 10.66 -2.70 -29.35
CA ARG A 20 10.02 -3.43 -28.24
C ARG A 20 8.71 -2.78 -27.78
N TYR A 21 8.23 -1.79 -28.48
CA TYR A 21 6.93 -1.16 -28.24
C TYR A 21 6.44 -0.51 -29.53
N GLN A 22 5.16 -0.18 -29.60
CA GLN A 22 4.65 0.66 -30.68
C GLN A 22 4.72 2.14 -30.26
N VAL A 23 5.19 2.98 -31.17
CA VAL A 23 5.12 4.43 -31.02
C VAL A 23 3.66 4.87 -31.10
N GLY A 24 3.21 5.62 -30.09
CA GLY A 24 1.84 6.05 -29.95
C GLY A 24 0.89 4.93 -29.53
N ARG A 25 -0.41 5.22 -29.53
CA ARG A 25 -1.50 4.34 -29.08
C ARG A 25 -2.62 4.21 -30.10
N SER A 26 -2.34 4.41 -31.39
CA SER A 26 -3.32 4.32 -32.49
C SER A 26 -4.62 5.07 -32.20
N GLY A 27 -4.51 6.30 -31.64
CA GLY A 27 -5.66 7.14 -31.29
C GLY A 27 -6.41 6.74 -30.01
N LYS A 28 -6.00 5.67 -29.34
CA LYS A 28 -6.56 5.25 -28.06
C LYS A 28 -5.89 5.97 -26.89
N LYS A 29 -6.55 5.94 -25.74
CA LYS A 29 -6.02 6.47 -24.47
C LYS A 29 -6.02 5.37 -23.42
N PRO A 30 -5.11 5.40 -22.45
CA PRO A 30 -5.16 4.50 -21.29
C PRO A 30 -6.47 4.70 -20.53
N ARG A 31 -7.07 3.59 -20.14
CA ARG A 31 -8.34 3.52 -19.40
C ARG A 31 -8.24 2.70 -18.13
N TYR A 32 -7.18 1.90 -18.01
CA TYR A 32 -6.95 0.99 -16.88
C TYR A 32 -5.48 0.60 -16.75
N ILE A 33 -5.16 0.10 -15.58
CA ILE A 33 -3.86 -0.50 -15.25
C ILE A 33 -3.98 -2.01 -15.35
N VAL A 34 -3.02 -2.66 -15.99
CA VAL A 34 -2.89 -4.12 -15.98
C VAL A 34 -1.73 -4.52 -15.07
N ARG A 35 -2.05 -5.37 -14.09
CA ARG A 35 -1.05 -5.90 -13.16
C ARG A 35 -0.39 -7.14 -13.75
N HIS A 36 0.92 -7.18 -13.61
CA HIS A 36 1.77 -8.31 -13.97
C HIS A 36 2.66 -8.71 -12.81
N HIS A 37 3.17 -9.92 -12.85
CA HIS A 37 4.15 -10.44 -11.92
C HIS A 37 5.35 -10.96 -12.67
N LEU A 38 6.52 -10.39 -12.41
CA LEU A 38 7.79 -10.87 -12.93
C LEU A 38 8.12 -12.24 -12.34
N MET A 39 8.45 -13.20 -13.23
CA MET A 39 8.98 -14.49 -12.82
C MET A 39 10.46 -14.41 -12.42
N MET A 40 10.95 -13.22 -12.14
CA MET A 40 12.33 -12.91 -11.75
C MET A 40 12.38 -12.62 -10.26
N VAL A 41 13.36 -13.23 -9.59
CA VAL A 41 13.65 -12.98 -8.18
C VAL A 41 14.60 -11.81 -8.05
N ASN A 42 14.29 -10.88 -7.15
CA ASN A 42 15.10 -9.70 -6.87
C ASN A 42 15.47 -8.90 -8.13
N ALA A 43 14.49 -8.70 -9.01
CA ALA A 43 14.73 -8.01 -10.28
C ALA A 43 15.11 -6.55 -10.06
N THR A 44 16.05 -6.07 -10.87
CA THR A 44 16.35 -4.65 -11.08
C THR A 44 15.72 -4.17 -12.39
N GLY A 45 15.57 -2.85 -12.57
CA GLY A 45 15.08 -2.30 -13.84
C GLY A 45 15.96 -2.72 -15.03
N GLU A 46 17.27 -2.74 -14.83
CA GLU A 46 18.24 -3.16 -15.86
C GLU A 46 18.08 -4.65 -16.22
N SER A 47 17.87 -5.52 -15.21
CA SER A 47 17.68 -6.95 -15.46
C SER A 47 16.37 -7.23 -16.20
N VAL A 48 15.29 -6.53 -15.86
CA VAL A 48 14.00 -6.58 -16.55
C VAL A 48 14.15 -6.11 -17.99
N ARG A 49 14.80 -4.97 -18.20
CA ARG A 49 15.13 -4.48 -19.54
C ARG A 49 15.91 -5.51 -20.34
N GLY A 50 16.90 -6.14 -19.73
CA GLY A 50 17.73 -7.18 -20.36
C GLY A 50 16.90 -8.31 -20.96
N VAL A 51 15.90 -8.82 -20.21
CA VAL A 51 14.98 -9.88 -20.72
C VAL A 51 14.24 -9.43 -21.97
N TRP A 52 13.83 -8.16 -22.05
CA TRP A 52 13.07 -7.65 -23.19
C TRP A 52 13.93 -7.24 -24.39
N LEU A 53 15.25 -7.21 -24.25
CA LEU A 53 16.11 -7.06 -25.43
C LEU A 53 16.03 -8.26 -26.39
N ASP A 54 15.81 -9.45 -25.82
CA ASP A 54 15.77 -10.72 -26.55
C ASP A 54 14.34 -11.21 -26.85
N ARG A 55 13.32 -10.48 -26.40
CA ARG A 55 11.90 -10.85 -26.58
C ARG A 55 11.12 -9.71 -27.20
N GLU A 56 10.13 -10.03 -28.00
CA GLU A 56 9.12 -9.08 -28.48
C GLU A 56 8.07 -8.84 -27.38
N ALA A 57 8.52 -8.32 -26.26
CA ALA A 57 7.69 -8.01 -25.10
C ALA A 57 8.23 -6.78 -24.40
N SER A 58 7.36 -6.10 -23.65
CA SER A 58 7.72 -4.98 -22.76
C SER A 58 6.57 -4.66 -21.81
N ALA A 59 6.85 -3.91 -20.75
CA ALA A 59 5.84 -3.25 -19.92
C ALA A 59 6.17 -1.77 -19.79
N HIS A 60 5.22 -0.96 -19.34
CA HIS A 60 5.50 0.45 -19.08
C HIS A 60 6.40 0.60 -17.86
N TYR A 61 6.11 -0.16 -16.80
CA TYR A 61 6.79 -0.05 -15.53
C TYR A 61 7.13 -1.41 -14.93
N SER A 62 8.21 -1.43 -14.13
CA SER A 62 8.50 -2.52 -13.20
C SER A 62 8.79 -1.98 -11.81
N ILE A 63 8.40 -2.76 -10.80
CA ILE A 63 8.72 -2.50 -9.40
C ILE A 63 9.85 -3.43 -9.00
N GLN A 64 10.97 -2.85 -8.59
CA GLN A 64 12.20 -3.59 -8.30
C GLN A 64 12.09 -4.36 -6.98
N GLY A 65 12.66 -5.57 -6.97
CA GLY A 65 12.73 -6.43 -5.78
C GLY A 65 14.15 -6.58 -5.21
N ALA A 66 15.16 -6.02 -5.88
CA ALA A 66 16.54 -6.17 -5.47
C ALA A 66 16.87 -5.41 -4.16
N ALA A 67 17.75 -5.99 -3.35
CA ALA A 67 18.27 -5.33 -2.16
C ALA A 67 18.85 -3.94 -2.48
N GLY A 68 18.55 -2.95 -1.65
CA GLY A 68 18.95 -1.55 -1.86
C GLY A 68 18.12 -0.78 -2.91
N ARG A 69 17.22 -1.48 -3.63
CA ARG A 69 16.30 -0.88 -4.63
C ARG A 69 14.87 -1.36 -4.46
N LEU A 70 14.58 -1.99 -3.35
CA LEU A 70 13.28 -2.59 -3.05
C LEU A 70 12.17 -1.53 -3.15
N GLY A 71 11.13 -1.83 -3.94
CA GLY A 71 10.02 -0.91 -4.18
C GLY A 71 10.33 0.26 -5.13
N GLN A 72 11.54 0.37 -5.70
CA GLN A 72 11.81 1.40 -6.69
C GLN A 72 11.05 1.14 -7.99
N VAL A 73 10.51 2.19 -8.57
CA VAL A 73 9.79 2.16 -9.86
C VAL A 73 10.77 2.45 -10.99
N SER A 74 10.82 1.56 -11.99
CA SER A 74 11.52 1.77 -13.25
C SER A 74 10.52 1.92 -14.40
N GLN A 75 10.72 2.91 -15.27
CA GLN A 75 9.98 3.06 -16.52
C GLN A 75 10.76 2.45 -17.68
N HIS A 76 10.09 1.65 -18.51
CA HIS A 76 10.67 0.95 -19.65
C HIS A 76 10.10 1.38 -21.01
N VAL A 77 8.84 1.82 -21.02
CA VAL A 77 8.16 2.39 -22.19
C VAL A 77 7.51 3.71 -21.76
N TYR A 78 7.72 4.76 -22.55
CA TYR A 78 7.06 6.03 -22.26
C TYR A 78 5.54 5.94 -22.35
N ASP A 79 4.83 6.68 -21.54
CA ASP A 79 3.37 6.64 -21.39
C ASP A 79 2.59 6.91 -22.68
N ALA A 80 3.16 7.71 -23.56
CA ALA A 80 2.59 7.99 -24.87
C ALA A 80 2.61 6.80 -25.83
N ASN A 81 3.38 5.77 -25.54
CA ASN A 81 3.59 4.59 -26.39
C ASN A 81 2.82 3.36 -25.90
N THR A 82 2.81 2.30 -26.68
CA THR A 82 2.10 1.05 -26.38
C THR A 82 3.09 -0.06 -26.07
N ALA A 83 3.12 -0.53 -24.83
CA ALA A 83 3.93 -1.67 -24.43
C ALA A 83 3.32 -3.00 -24.93
N PHE A 84 4.17 -3.99 -25.21
CA PHE A 84 3.77 -5.34 -25.68
C PHE A 84 3.67 -6.30 -24.48
N ALA A 85 2.65 -6.11 -23.61
CA ALA A 85 2.57 -6.82 -22.34
C ALA A 85 1.44 -7.84 -22.25
N ASN A 86 0.27 -7.56 -22.83
CA ASN A 86 -0.97 -8.25 -22.47
C ASN A 86 -1.33 -9.43 -23.39
N ALA A 87 -0.53 -9.73 -24.41
CA ALA A 87 -0.87 -10.67 -25.48
C ALA A 87 -2.27 -10.39 -26.10
N ASN A 88 -2.73 -9.16 -25.97
CA ASN A 88 -4.00 -8.65 -26.49
C ASN A 88 -3.79 -7.22 -26.95
N TRP A 89 -3.96 -6.98 -28.24
CA TRP A 89 -3.62 -5.71 -28.85
C TRP A 89 -4.44 -4.53 -28.29
N ASN A 90 -5.75 -4.70 -28.17
CA ASN A 90 -6.60 -3.65 -27.61
C ASN A 90 -6.26 -3.35 -26.15
N ALA A 91 -5.96 -4.38 -25.37
CA ALA A 91 -5.50 -4.22 -24.00
C ALA A 91 -4.16 -3.46 -23.92
N ASN A 92 -3.23 -3.72 -24.84
CA ASN A 92 -1.97 -2.97 -24.91
C ASN A 92 -2.20 -1.49 -25.20
N LEU A 93 -3.08 -1.16 -26.16
CA LEU A 93 -3.39 0.22 -26.54
C LEU A 93 -4.05 1.02 -25.42
N GLU A 94 -4.90 0.38 -24.61
CA GLU A 94 -5.78 1.03 -23.63
C GLU A 94 -5.29 0.90 -22.18
N SER A 95 -4.08 0.38 -21.94
CA SER A 95 -3.58 0.21 -20.58
C SER A 95 -2.19 0.78 -20.32
N TYR A 96 -1.91 1.02 -19.05
CA TYR A 96 -0.57 0.95 -18.49
C TYR A 96 -0.35 -0.42 -17.86
N THR A 97 0.87 -0.93 -17.93
CA THR A 97 1.24 -2.24 -17.42
C THR A 97 2.33 -2.12 -16.38
N ILE A 98 2.14 -2.77 -15.24
CA ILE A 98 3.07 -2.72 -14.09
C ILE A 98 3.47 -4.14 -13.72
N GLU A 99 4.74 -4.44 -13.86
CA GLU A 99 5.37 -5.68 -13.45
C GLU A 99 5.84 -5.58 -11.99
N HIS A 100 5.59 -6.63 -11.19
CA HIS A 100 6.00 -6.70 -9.79
C HIS A 100 7.05 -7.78 -9.62
N SER A 101 8.21 -7.43 -9.08
CA SER A 101 9.28 -8.38 -8.82
C SER A 101 8.93 -9.38 -7.73
N ASN A 102 9.36 -10.61 -7.88
CA ASN A 102 9.37 -11.60 -6.81
C ASN A 102 10.61 -11.43 -5.93
N ASN A 103 10.52 -11.73 -4.62
CA ASN A 103 11.60 -11.55 -3.67
C ASN A 103 12.11 -12.86 -3.07
N SER A 104 11.43 -13.96 -3.27
CA SER A 104 11.90 -15.22 -2.74
C SER A 104 12.10 -16.30 -3.78
N GLY A 105 13.10 -17.06 -3.51
CA GLY A 105 13.25 -18.45 -3.73
C GLY A 105 13.18 -18.93 -5.16
N ARG A 106 12.66 -20.10 -5.33
CA ARG A 106 12.65 -20.83 -6.58
C ARG A 106 11.32 -20.65 -7.27
N PHE A 107 11.36 -20.11 -8.47
CA PHE A 107 10.34 -20.29 -9.44
C PHE A 107 10.62 -21.59 -10.20
N ASN A 108 9.75 -22.57 -10.11
CA ASN A 108 9.78 -23.74 -10.98
C ASN A 108 8.56 -23.74 -11.93
N GLY A 109 8.43 -22.69 -12.67
CA GLY A 109 7.66 -22.48 -13.92
C GLY A 109 6.17 -22.80 -13.91
N SER A 110 5.67 -23.72 -13.14
CA SER A 110 4.30 -24.23 -13.20
C SER A 110 3.55 -24.25 -11.87
N ASP A 111 4.23 -24.06 -10.74
CA ASP A 111 3.58 -24.13 -9.45
C ASP A 111 3.11 -22.74 -8.97
N TYR A 112 1.93 -22.35 -9.41
CA TYR A 112 1.26 -21.13 -8.95
C TYR A 112 0.84 -21.19 -7.47
N HIS A 113 0.89 -22.36 -6.87
CA HIS A 113 0.56 -22.58 -5.46
C HIS A 113 1.80 -22.63 -4.57
N ASP A 114 3.00 -22.45 -5.14
CA ASP A 114 4.23 -22.47 -4.37
C ASP A 114 4.20 -21.42 -3.26
N LYS A 115 4.19 -21.90 -2.01
CA LYS A 115 4.23 -21.03 -0.82
C LYS A 115 5.54 -20.24 -0.70
N ALA A 116 6.59 -20.67 -1.39
CA ALA A 116 7.86 -19.94 -1.45
C ALA A 116 7.79 -18.66 -2.29
N TRP A 117 6.74 -18.49 -3.12
CA TRP A 117 6.53 -17.25 -3.83
C TRP A 117 6.21 -16.12 -2.87
N ASN A 118 7.12 -15.17 -2.81
CA ASN A 118 6.96 -14.00 -1.96
C ASN A 118 7.27 -12.73 -2.72
N ILE A 119 6.33 -11.78 -2.66
CA ILE A 119 6.53 -10.40 -3.11
C ILE A 119 6.64 -9.58 -1.83
N ALA A 120 7.71 -8.81 -1.68
CA ALA A 120 7.91 -7.97 -0.51
C ALA A 120 6.84 -6.87 -0.43
N ASP A 121 6.50 -6.47 0.78
CA ASP A 121 5.48 -5.45 1.02
C ASP A 121 5.81 -4.13 0.32
N GLU A 122 7.08 -3.75 0.25
CA GLU A 122 7.54 -2.55 -0.46
C GLU A 122 7.24 -2.60 -1.96
N VAL A 123 7.32 -3.78 -2.58
CA VAL A 123 6.96 -3.99 -4.00
C VAL A 123 5.46 -3.87 -4.19
N ILE A 124 4.67 -4.46 -3.29
CA ILE A 124 3.19 -4.38 -3.29
C ILE A 124 2.75 -2.93 -3.14
N ILE A 125 3.27 -2.24 -2.12
CA ILE A 125 2.96 -0.84 -1.80
C ILE A 125 3.34 0.06 -2.97
N ALA A 126 4.56 -0.06 -3.50
CA ALA A 126 5.03 0.80 -4.58
C ALA A 126 4.22 0.61 -5.87
N GLY A 127 3.90 -0.63 -6.24
CA GLY A 127 3.07 -0.92 -7.40
C GLY A 127 1.66 -0.35 -7.28
N ALA A 128 1.05 -0.50 -6.11
CA ALA A 128 -0.26 0.05 -5.80
C ALA A 128 -0.30 1.59 -5.85
N ARG A 129 0.71 2.24 -5.26
CA ARG A 129 0.86 3.69 -5.26
C ARG A 129 1.13 4.25 -6.65
N TRP A 130 1.98 3.57 -7.43
CA TRP A 130 2.25 3.99 -8.80
C TRP A 130 1.02 3.89 -9.68
N ALA A 131 0.24 2.81 -9.55
CA ALA A 131 -1.05 2.68 -10.21
C ALA A 131 -2.01 3.81 -9.84
N ALA A 132 -2.13 4.14 -8.56
CA ALA A 132 -2.97 5.24 -8.09
C ALA A 132 -2.57 6.59 -8.71
N ALA A 133 -1.26 6.86 -8.81
CA ALA A 133 -0.73 8.08 -9.45
C ALA A 133 -1.10 8.15 -10.94
N LEU A 134 -0.93 7.05 -11.68
CA LEU A 134 -1.33 6.97 -13.09
C LEU A 134 -2.83 7.19 -13.29
N LEU A 135 -3.67 6.61 -12.41
CA LEU A 135 -5.12 6.78 -12.47
C LEU A 135 -5.54 8.24 -12.27
N ILE A 136 -4.89 8.96 -11.35
CA ILE A 136 -5.16 10.39 -11.10
C ILE A 136 -4.68 11.24 -12.27
N HIS A 137 -3.44 11.02 -12.71
CA HIS A 137 -2.82 11.83 -13.77
C HIS A 137 -3.66 11.81 -15.06
N ASP A 138 -4.08 10.61 -15.48
CA ASP A 138 -4.86 10.45 -16.73
C ASP A 138 -6.38 10.47 -16.50
N LYS A 139 -6.82 10.83 -15.30
CA LYS A 139 -8.25 10.97 -14.94
C LYS A 139 -9.07 9.71 -15.25
N MET A 140 -8.49 8.53 -15.00
CA MET A 140 -9.14 7.24 -15.26
C MET A 140 -10.19 6.86 -14.20
N GLY A 141 -10.26 7.59 -13.09
CA GLY A 141 -11.13 7.29 -11.95
C GLY A 141 -10.45 6.48 -10.85
N ALA A 142 -11.18 6.22 -9.78
CA ALA A 142 -10.66 5.52 -8.61
C ALA A 142 -10.29 4.04 -8.91
N PRO A 143 -9.40 3.42 -8.09
CA PRO A 143 -9.07 2.01 -8.24
C PRO A 143 -10.28 1.09 -8.03
N VAL A 144 -10.80 0.52 -9.09
CA VAL A 144 -11.88 -0.47 -9.10
C VAL A 144 -11.39 -1.72 -9.83
N TYR A 145 -11.47 -2.87 -9.17
CA TYR A 145 -11.03 -4.12 -9.75
C TYR A 145 -12.09 -4.77 -10.64
N GLY A 146 -11.68 -5.41 -11.72
CA GLY A 146 -12.50 -6.24 -12.60
C GLY A 146 -12.46 -5.83 -14.07
N LEU A 147 -13.15 -6.61 -14.93
CA LEU A 147 -13.14 -6.41 -16.38
C LEU A 147 -13.67 -5.05 -16.84
N SER A 148 -14.57 -4.45 -16.09
CA SER A 148 -15.07 -3.09 -16.31
C SER A 148 -14.35 -2.03 -15.47
N GLY A 149 -13.46 -2.47 -14.56
CA GLY A 149 -12.74 -1.59 -13.64
C GLY A 149 -11.49 -0.95 -14.22
N THR A 150 -10.88 -0.10 -13.42
CA THR A 150 -9.63 0.60 -13.72
C THR A 150 -8.39 -0.21 -13.35
N ILE A 151 -8.54 -1.31 -12.61
CA ILE A 151 -7.47 -2.26 -12.27
C ILE A 151 -7.85 -3.63 -12.81
N ARG A 152 -7.00 -4.20 -13.63
CA ARG A 152 -7.20 -5.49 -14.30
C ARG A 152 -5.96 -6.36 -14.16
N ASP A 153 -6.12 -7.65 -14.42
CA ASP A 153 -5.04 -8.63 -14.40
C ASP A 153 -4.73 -9.13 -15.80
N HIS A 154 -3.48 -9.49 -16.05
CA HIS A 154 -3.04 -10.01 -17.34
C HIS A 154 -3.86 -11.24 -17.79
N ASN A 155 -4.16 -12.15 -16.87
CA ASN A 155 -4.96 -13.35 -17.14
C ASN A 155 -6.44 -13.07 -17.45
N MET A 156 -6.91 -11.84 -17.39
CA MET A 156 -8.22 -11.44 -17.92
C MET A 156 -8.22 -11.35 -19.45
N PHE A 157 -7.06 -11.15 -20.07
CA PHE A 157 -6.93 -10.90 -21.52
C PHE A 157 -6.43 -12.12 -22.29
N THR A 158 -5.63 -12.96 -21.65
CA THR A 158 -5.04 -14.15 -22.26
C THR A 158 -4.96 -15.30 -21.27
N SER A 159 -4.75 -16.53 -21.77
CA SER A 159 -4.54 -17.71 -20.92
C SER A 159 -3.12 -17.69 -20.35
N THR A 160 -2.98 -17.22 -19.14
CA THR A 160 -1.71 -17.16 -18.39
C THR A 160 -1.97 -17.20 -16.89
N GLY A 161 -1.01 -17.66 -16.10
CA GLY A 161 -1.05 -17.56 -14.64
C GLY A 161 -0.76 -16.15 -14.10
N CYS A 162 -0.10 -15.30 -14.89
CA CYS A 162 0.22 -13.91 -14.49
C CYS A 162 -1.07 -13.11 -14.22
N PRO A 163 -1.14 -12.35 -13.14
CA PRO A 163 -0.11 -11.98 -12.18
C PRO A 163 -0.03 -12.88 -10.93
N VAL A 164 -0.34 -14.17 -11.04
CA VAL A 164 -0.18 -15.18 -9.99
C VAL A 164 -0.82 -14.74 -8.67
N HIS A 165 -0.04 -14.54 -7.62
CA HIS A 165 -0.51 -14.17 -6.28
C HIS A 165 -1.09 -12.74 -6.17
N LEU A 166 -0.93 -11.89 -7.19
CA LEU A 166 -1.63 -10.61 -7.30
C LEU A 166 -3.03 -10.74 -7.90
N SER A 167 -3.36 -11.88 -8.54
CA SER A 167 -4.65 -12.07 -9.21
C SER A 167 -5.81 -11.86 -8.27
N GLY A 168 -6.80 -11.11 -8.72
CA GLY A 168 -8.05 -10.94 -8.01
C GLY A 168 -9.07 -12.05 -8.31
N PRO A 169 -10.27 -11.96 -7.73
CA PRO A 169 -11.30 -12.96 -7.89
C PRO A 169 -11.98 -12.86 -9.27
N HIS A 170 -11.56 -13.68 -10.21
CA HIS A 170 -12.21 -13.84 -11.52
C HIS A 170 -12.00 -15.26 -12.08
N ALA A 171 -12.82 -15.67 -13.05
CA ALA A 171 -12.88 -17.05 -13.51
C ALA A 171 -11.56 -17.59 -14.13
N ARG A 172 -10.69 -16.73 -14.63
CA ARG A 172 -9.43 -17.13 -15.29
C ARG A 172 -8.21 -17.10 -14.37
N ASN A 173 -8.38 -16.76 -13.10
CA ASN A 173 -7.23 -16.76 -12.20
C ASN A 173 -6.80 -18.17 -11.78
N PRO A 174 -5.52 -18.40 -11.43
CA PRO A 174 -5.00 -19.73 -11.12
C PRO A 174 -5.51 -20.31 -9.80
N PHE A 175 -6.30 -19.58 -9.02
CA PHE A 175 -6.78 -19.96 -7.70
C PHE A 175 -8.27 -20.31 -7.69
N GLY A 176 -8.83 -20.75 -8.81
CA GLY A 176 -10.23 -21.18 -8.92
C GLY A 176 -11.23 -20.07 -8.61
N GLY A 177 -10.95 -18.85 -9.06
CA GLY A 177 -11.81 -17.69 -8.85
C GLY A 177 -11.59 -16.96 -7.52
N LYS A 178 -10.76 -17.48 -6.62
CA LYS A 178 -10.42 -16.81 -5.35
C LYS A 178 -9.29 -15.81 -5.56
N ALA A 179 -9.23 -14.77 -4.73
CA ALA A 179 -8.14 -13.82 -4.75
C ALA A 179 -6.80 -14.50 -4.37
N GLY A 180 -5.73 -14.12 -5.05
CA GLY A 180 -4.37 -14.45 -4.69
C GLY A 180 -3.93 -13.73 -3.40
N LYS A 181 -2.83 -14.21 -2.83
CA LYS A 181 -2.31 -13.80 -1.50
C LYS A 181 -2.18 -12.28 -1.32
N TYR A 182 -1.78 -11.54 -2.36
CA TYR A 182 -1.48 -10.11 -2.26
C TYR A 182 -2.57 -9.19 -2.83
N HIS A 183 -3.62 -9.76 -3.41
CA HIS A 183 -4.65 -8.97 -4.08
C HIS A 183 -5.27 -7.90 -3.19
N HIS A 184 -5.71 -8.30 -1.99
CA HIS A 184 -6.41 -7.39 -1.07
C HIS A 184 -5.50 -6.27 -0.60
N ALA A 185 -4.29 -6.58 -0.11
CA ALA A 185 -3.33 -5.58 0.35
C ALA A 185 -2.98 -4.57 -0.76
N TRP A 186 -2.75 -5.05 -1.99
CA TRP A 186 -2.49 -4.19 -3.13
C TRP A 186 -3.65 -3.25 -3.44
N MET A 187 -4.89 -3.77 -3.46
CA MET A 187 -6.09 -2.98 -3.75
C MET A 187 -6.40 -1.95 -2.66
N GLU A 188 -6.22 -2.31 -1.40
CA GLU A 188 -6.40 -1.41 -0.26
C GLU A 188 -5.40 -0.26 -0.30
N GLU A 189 -4.12 -0.55 -0.53
CA GLU A 189 -3.10 0.50 -0.66
C GLU A 189 -3.37 1.39 -1.87
N ALA A 190 -3.74 0.83 -3.03
CA ALA A 190 -4.07 1.62 -4.21
C ALA A 190 -5.23 2.60 -3.94
N LYS A 191 -6.31 2.15 -3.29
CA LYS A 191 -7.46 2.99 -2.91
C LYS A 191 -7.08 4.05 -1.88
N SER A 192 -6.36 3.64 -0.83
CA SER A 192 -5.91 4.54 0.23
C SER A 192 -5.02 5.65 -0.34
N PHE A 193 -4.01 5.27 -1.13
CA PHE A 193 -3.06 6.22 -1.69
C PHE A 193 -3.69 7.12 -2.76
N TYR A 194 -4.60 6.58 -3.58
CA TYR A 194 -5.40 7.38 -4.51
C TYR A 194 -6.11 8.52 -3.79
N ASN A 195 -6.82 8.21 -2.69
CA ASN A 195 -7.53 9.21 -1.91
C ASN A 195 -6.59 10.24 -1.28
N LYS A 196 -5.41 9.82 -0.82
CA LYS A 196 -4.40 10.73 -0.24
C LYS A 196 -3.81 11.66 -1.30
N LEU A 197 -3.49 11.14 -2.48
CA LEU A 197 -2.97 11.92 -3.61
C LEU A 197 -4.01 12.92 -4.13
N ASP A 198 -5.22 12.46 -4.38
CA ASP A 198 -6.33 13.29 -4.87
C ASP A 198 -6.62 14.47 -3.93
N LYS A 199 -6.59 14.21 -2.62
CA LYS A 199 -6.77 15.23 -1.57
C LYS A 199 -5.49 16.01 -1.24
N LYS A 200 -4.36 15.75 -1.90
CA LYS A 200 -3.05 16.38 -1.65
C LYS A 200 -2.59 16.24 -0.19
N LEU A 201 -2.78 15.08 0.40
CA LEU A 201 -2.41 14.77 1.79
C LEU A 201 -1.01 14.15 1.93
N VAL A 202 -0.29 14.00 0.83
CA VAL A 202 1.07 13.45 0.81
C VAL A 202 2.02 14.37 0.05
N ASN A 203 3.30 14.30 0.40
CA ASN A 203 4.40 14.92 -0.34
C ASN A 203 4.57 14.25 -1.73
N PRO A 204 5.34 14.86 -2.66
CA PRO A 204 5.60 14.27 -3.96
C PRO A 204 6.18 12.84 -3.91
N ASP A 205 6.94 12.49 -2.90
CA ASP A 205 7.51 11.18 -2.67
C ASP A 205 6.55 10.17 -2.00
N GLY A 206 5.31 10.60 -1.72
CA GLY A 206 4.28 9.79 -1.08
C GLY A 206 4.35 9.74 0.44
N THR A 207 5.30 10.42 1.05
CA THR A 207 5.33 10.54 2.51
C THR A 207 4.18 11.44 3.00
N PRO A 208 3.62 11.17 4.20
CA PRO A 208 2.59 12.03 4.76
C PRO A 208 3.06 13.49 4.87
N ILE A 209 2.21 14.42 4.49
CA ILE A 209 2.47 15.82 4.82
C ILE A 209 2.37 15.90 6.34
N LYS A 210 3.50 16.20 6.99
CA LYS A 210 3.48 16.59 8.38
C LYS A 210 2.75 17.92 8.42
N HIS A 211 1.45 17.88 8.65
CA HIS A 211 0.77 19.05 9.13
C HIS A 211 1.46 19.39 10.45
N GLY A 212 2.36 20.37 10.42
CA GLY A 212 2.83 20.95 11.65
C GLY A 212 1.56 21.30 12.41
N PHE A 213 1.40 20.75 13.62
CA PHE A 213 0.42 21.26 14.55
C PHE A 213 0.80 22.73 14.74
N THR A 214 0.22 23.60 13.92
CA THR A 214 0.16 25.01 14.22
C THR A 214 -0.89 25.07 15.33
N PRO A 215 -0.50 25.27 16.58
CA PRO A 215 -1.50 25.48 17.61
C PRO A 215 -2.40 26.60 17.08
N PRO A 216 -3.72 26.47 17.17
CA PRO A 216 -4.61 27.53 16.74
C PRO A 216 -4.06 28.81 17.34
N LYS A 217 -3.85 29.85 16.49
CA LYS A 217 -3.51 31.19 16.99
C LYS A 217 -4.43 31.40 18.18
N LYS A 218 -3.85 31.67 19.35
CA LYS A 218 -4.60 32.12 20.53
C LYS A 218 -5.37 33.36 20.09
N GLU A 219 -6.54 33.17 19.51
CA GLU A 219 -7.60 34.13 19.66
C GLU A 219 -7.97 34.03 21.14
N SER A 220 -7.78 35.11 21.84
CA SER A 220 -8.04 35.28 23.23
C SER A 220 -9.55 35.24 23.53
N ALA A 221 -10.15 34.08 23.33
CA ALA A 221 -11.34 33.66 24.03
C ALA A 221 -10.87 32.52 24.93
N GLU A 222 -10.70 32.80 26.21
CA GLU A 222 -10.62 31.78 27.25
C GLU A 222 -11.89 30.94 27.15
N VAL A 223 -11.84 29.89 26.37
CA VAL A 223 -12.83 28.82 26.48
C VAL A 223 -12.45 28.10 27.77
N ALA A 224 -13.06 28.55 28.87
CA ALA A 224 -12.91 27.86 30.13
C ALA A 224 -13.38 26.42 29.95
N PHE A 225 -12.48 25.47 30.17
CA PHE A 225 -12.81 24.04 30.18
C PHE A 225 -13.99 23.83 31.13
N THR A 226 -15.09 23.34 30.60
CA THR A 226 -16.26 23.01 31.40
C THR A 226 -16.02 21.74 32.22
N GLU A 227 -16.80 21.54 33.30
CA GLU A 227 -16.73 20.28 34.04
C GLU A 227 -17.09 19.08 33.20
N ALA A 228 -17.91 19.24 32.14
CA ALA A 228 -18.21 18.23 31.18
C ALA A 228 -16.96 17.85 30.33
N ASP A 229 -16.17 18.84 29.89
CA ASP A 229 -14.92 18.61 29.17
C ASP A 229 -13.89 17.89 30.04
N ARG A 230 -13.79 18.26 31.30
CA ARG A 230 -12.92 17.60 32.28
C ARG A 230 -13.34 16.17 32.58
N LYS A 231 -14.65 15.91 32.65
CA LYS A 231 -15.18 14.55 32.79
C LYS A 231 -14.84 13.70 31.56
N MET A 232 -15.07 14.21 30.36
CA MET A 232 -14.76 13.53 29.13
C MET A 232 -13.26 13.20 28.99
N LEU A 233 -12.38 14.15 29.36
CA LEU A 233 -10.94 13.91 29.37
C LEU A 233 -10.51 12.82 30.36
N ARG A 234 -11.14 12.80 31.57
CA ARG A 234 -10.88 11.72 32.54
C ARG A 234 -11.37 10.37 32.04
N GLU A 235 -12.50 10.31 31.36
CA GLU A 235 -13.04 9.07 30.77
C GLU A 235 -12.13 8.59 29.63
N VAL A 236 -11.72 9.48 28.72
CA VAL A 236 -10.77 9.15 27.63
C VAL A 236 -9.43 8.68 28.20
N HIS A 237 -8.90 9.38 29.19
CA HIS A 237 -7.65 8.97 29.87
C HIS A 237 -7.80 7.59 30.52
N HIS A 238 -8.91 7.34 31.22
CA HIS A 238 -9.19 6.04 31.83
C HIS A 238 -9.22 4.93 30.79
N GLU A 239 -9.98 5.12 29.71
CA GLU A 239 -10.08 4.14 28.61
C GLU A 239 -8.73 3.86 27.94
N LEU A 240 -7.88 4.87 27.79
CA LEU A 240 -6.57 4.72 27.17
C LEU A 240 -5.53 4.06 28.09
N THR A 241 -5.64 4.22 29.41
CA THR A 241 -4.60 3.83 30.38
C THR A 241 -5.00 2.68 31.29
N HIS A 242 -6.31 2.47 31.50
CA HIS A 242 -6.78 1.38 32.35
C HIS A 242 -6.46 0.03 31.74
N ARG A 243 -5.85 -0.86 32.53
CA ARG A 243 -5.49 -2.20 32.10
C ARG A 243 -6.62 -3.18 32.41
N PHE A 244 -7.05 -3.87 31.38
CA PHE A 244 -8.06 -4.92 31.43
C PHE A 244 -7.43 -6.29 31.28
N ASP A 245 -8.06 -7.29 31.88
CA ASP A 245 -7.67 -8.68 31.67
C ASP A 245 -8.10 -9.15 30.26
N SER A 246 -7.24 -9.90 29.59
CA SER A 246 -7.54 -10.53 28.29
C SER A 246 -8.77 -11.42 28.41
N ARG A 247 -9.82 -11.15 27.64
CA ARG A 247 -11.03 -12.02 27.60
C ARG A 247 -10.69 -13.45 27.22
N TYR A 248 -9.76 -13.65 26.32
CA TYR A 248 -9.29 -14.96 25.89
C TYR A 248 -8.60 -15.70 27.03
N ASP A 249 -7.71 -15.03 27.76
CA ASP A 249 -7.01 -15.64 28.89
C ASP A 249 -7.92 -15.85 30.10
N LEU A 250 -8.90 -14.99 30.33
CA LEU A 250 -9.93 -15.23 31.35
C LEU A 250 -10.76 -16.49 31.05
N GLU A 251 -11.02 -16.79 29.79
CA GLU A 251 -11.70 -18.02 29.38
C GLU A 251 -10.80 -19.23 29.64
N ARG A 252 -9.51 -19.16 29.31
CA ARG A 252 -8.51 -20.22 29.58
C ARG A 252 -8.30 -20.44 31.07
N LEU A 253 -8.30 -19.36 31.86
CA LEU A 253 -8.26 -19.43 33.33
C LEU A 253 -9.47 -20.20 33.88
N ARG A 254 -10.68 -19.90 33.39
CA ARG A 254 -11.92 -20.62 33.79
C ARG A 254 -11.88 -22.09 33.42
N LYS A 255 -11.18 -22.46 32.35
CA LYS A 255 -10.96 -23.85 31.94
C LYS A 255 -9.81 -24.52 32.68
N GLY A 256 -9.08 -23.81 33.53
CA GLY A 256 -7.91 -24.35 34.25
C GLY A 256 -6.66 -24.53 33.35
N GLU A 257 -6.64 -23.96 32.17
CA GLU A 257 -5.53 -24.08 31.21
C GLU A 257 -4.35 -23.18 31.57
N ILE A 258 -4.58 -22.11 32.31
CA ILE A 258 -3.57 -21.17 32.78
C ILE A 258 -3.87 -20.71 34.21
N THR A 259 -2.90 -20.06 34.84
CA THR A 259 -3.02 -19.48 36.19
C THR A 259 -3.29 -17.98 36.11
N GLU A 260 -3.78 -17.36 37.20
CA GLU A 260 -4.02 -15.91 37.27
C GLU A 260 -2.80 -15.06 36.88
N LYS A 261 -1.59 -15.52 37.19
CA LYS A 261 -0.33 -14.84 36.85
C LYS A 261 -0.03 -14.83 35.35
N GLN A 262 -0.69 -15.67 34.58
CA GLN A 262 -0.52 -15.81 33.13
C GLN A 262 -1.59 -15.07 32.34
N VAL A 263 -2.55 -14.43 33.02
CA VAL A 263 -3.56 -13.58 32.36
C VAL A 263 -2.88 -12.32 31.89
N TYR A 264 -2.92 -12.08 30.59
CA TYR A 264 -2.39 -10.87 29.98
C TYR A 264 -3.28 -9.68 30.31
N LYS A 265 -2.65 -8.57 30.65
CA LYS A 265 -3.34 -7.31 31.00
C LYS A 265 -2.79 -6.17 30.16
N ASP A 266 -3.66 -5.49 29.46
CA ASP A 266 -3.30 -4.25 28.76
C ASP A 266 -4.49 -3.28 28.70
N SER A 267 -4.23 -2.05 28.28
CA SER A 267 -5.25 -1.05 28.00
C SER A 267 -6.04 -1.43 26.74
N SER A 268 -7.21 -0.83 26.56
CA SER A 268 -7.99 -1.01 25.32
C SER A 268 -7.18 -0.63 24.07
N VAL A 269 -6.30 0.37 24.20
CA VAL A 269 -5.36 0.75 23.14
C VAL A 269 -4.29 -0.30 22.95
N GLY A 270 -3.72 -0.86 24.03
CA GLY A 270 -2.74 -1.94 23.95
C GLY A 270 -3.29 -3.17 23.25
N TYR A 271 -4.52 -3.60 23.55
CA TYR A 271 -5.18 -4.70 22.87
C TYR A 271 -5.45 -4.42 21.37
N ALA A 272 -5.79 -3.18 21.02
CA ALA A 272 -5.96 -2.79 19.62
C ALA A 272 -4.63 -2.78 18.87
N LEU A 273 -3.52 -2.44 19.55
CA LEU A 273 -2.19 -2.36 18.97
C LEU A 273 -1.51 -3.73 18.76
N GLU A 274 -1.83 -4.70 19.59
CA GLU A 274 -1.26 -6.06 19.49
C GLU A 274 -1.70 -6.78 18.21
N GLY A 275 -2.81 -6.36 17.61
CA GLY A 275 -3.35 -6.89 16.36
C GLY A 275 -2.89 -6.20 15.07
N ASP A 276 -2.24 -5.04 15.15
CA ASP A 276 -1.92 -4.28 13.94
C ASP A 276 -0.62 -3.45 14.06
N ARG A 277 0.45 -3.96 13.41
CA ARG A 277 1.76 -3.28 13.30
C ARG A 277 1.71 -1.86 12.74
N LYS A 278 0.60 -1.46 12.13
CA LYS A 278 0.39 -0.09 11.60
C LYS A 278 0.14 0.94 12.68
N LEU A 279 -0.15 0.52 13.90
CA LEU A 279 -0.37 1.39 15.04
C LEU A 279 0.91 1.71 15.84
N GLU A 280 2.05 1.12 15.45
CA GLU A 280 3.36 1.46 16.04
C GLU A 280 3.69 2.96 15.92
N ASP A 281 3.27 3.58 14.81
CA ASP A 281 3.48 5.01 14.57
C ASP A 281 2.60 5.90 15.47
N ILE A 282 1.39 5.46 15.78
CA ILE A 282 0.51 6.11 16.75
C ILE A 282 1.09 5.96 18.16
N HIS A 283 1.61 4.79 18.49
CA HIS A 283 2.17 4.52 19.81
C HIS A 283 3.48 5.29 20.04
N SER A 284 4.35 5.37 19.04
CA SER A 284 5.68 5.99 19.19
C SER A 284 5.66 7.52 19.12
N ASN A 285 4.71 8.10 18.39
CA ASN A 285 4.72 9.53 18.08
C ASN A 285 3.50 10.29 18.63
N MET A 286 2.30 9.70 18.65
CA MET A 286 1.10 10.41 19.07
C MET A 286 0.76 10.21 20.55
N LEU A 287 0.85 8.99 21.05
CA LEU A 287 0.50 8.70 22.46
C LEU A 287 1.44 9.37 23.47
N PRO A 288 2.78 9.41 23.25
CA PRO A 288 3.66 10.15 24.16
C PRO A 288 3.33 11.64 24.21
N ALA A 289 3.04 12.26 23.05
CA ALA A 289 2.68 13.68 23.00
C ALA A 289 1.34 13.97 23.68
N ILE A 290 0.37 13.08 23.53
CA ILE A 290 -0.93 13.18 24.22
C ILE A 290 -0.74 12.97 25.72
N TYR A 291 0.05 11.97 26.13
CA TYR A 291 0.33 11.67 27.53
C TYR A 291 1.07 12.81 28.22
N GLU A 292 2.08 13.38 27.57
CA GLU A 292 2.81 14.55 28.08
C GLU A 292 1.86 15.75 28.29
N LYS A 293 0.97 15.97 27.31
CA LYS A 293 -0.01 17.08 27.40
C LYS A 293 -1.07 16.86 28.47
N VAL A 294 -1.56 15.64 28.60
CA VAL A 294 -2.52 15.27 29.66
C VAL A 294 -1.87 15.38 31.02
N THR A 295 -0.62 14.95 31.17
CA THR A 295 0.13 15.04 32.43
C THR A 295 0.45 16.49 32.79
N GLU A 296 0.80 17.33 31.81
CA GLU A 296 0.99 18.79 31.99
C GLU A 296 -0.30 19.46 32.47
N LEU A 297 -1.43 19.09 31.86
CA LEU A 297 -2.75 19.62 32.24
C LEU A 297 -3.19 19.16 33.63
N ASP A 298 -2.97 17.90 33.95
CA ASP A 298 -3.29 17.34 35.29
C ASP A 298 -2.42 17.99 36.39
N GLY A 299 -1.13 18.24 36.09
CA GLY A 299 -0.22 18.97 36.95
C GLY A 299 -0.64 20.44 37.21
N LYS A 300 -1.20 21.12 36.21
CA LYS A 300 -1.74 22.47 36.33
C LYS A 300 -3.05 22.49 37.14
N LEU A 301 -3.91 21.49 36.92
CA LEU A 301 -5.16 21.32 37.64
C LEU A 301 -4.94 21.03 39.15
N SER A 302 -3.93 20.20 39.46
CA SER A 302 -3.60 19.85 40.85
C SER A 302 -2.98 21.02 41.65
N LYS A 303 -2.39 22.01 40.97
CA LYS A 303 -1.78 23.20 41.57
C LYS A 303 -2.74 24.39 41.68
N GLY A 304 -3.96 24.26 41.17
CA GLY A 304 -4.94 25.37 41.22
C GLY A 304 -4.55 26.57 40.34
N GLU A 305 -3.59 26.39 39.42
CA GLU A 305 -3.19 27.43 38.47
C GLU A 305 -4.25 27.53 37.36
N LYS A 306 -4.88 28.74 37.25
CA LYS A 306 -5.89 29.08 36.26
C LYS A 306 -5.24 29.31 34.88
#